data_5d0dee5e6c2c5a46fa1e634fd865d97a
#
_entry.id   5d0dee5e6c2c5a46fa1e634fd865d97a
#
_cell.length_a   1.000
_cell.length_b   1.000
_cell.length_c   1.000
_cell.angle_alpha   90.00
_cell.angle_beta   90.00
_cell.angle_gamma   90.00
#
_symmetry.space_group_name_H-M   'P 1'
#
loop_
_entity.id
_entity.type
_entity.pdbx_description
1 polymer ?
#
loop_
_entity_poly.entity_id
_entity_poly.type
_entity_poly.pdbx_seq_one_letter_code
_entity_poly.pdbx_strand_id
1 'polypeptide(L)'
;MELLSSDQLKKFYENGYLIVDNVFTSEECQALRKECRRMVDEFDLTHHPKTVFKTTKGRTSDEYFMTSADKIRFFFEEHAFDDNGKLCVEKHLSLNKVAHALHALNPEFKKITFDQRIQSTVRSLGFKQPAVCQSMF
;
A
#
# COMPACT_ATOMS: atom_id res chain seq x y z
N MET A 1 -12.37 -13.73 18.98
CA MET A 1 -13.69 -13.39 18.40
C MET A 1 -13.59 -13.72 16.92
N GLU A 2 -14.41 -14.62 16.41
CA GLU A 2 -14.47 -14.90 14.98
C GLU A 2 -15.10 -13.70 14.28
N LEU A 3 -14.39 -13.08 13.36
CA LEU A 3 -14.88 -11.89 12.64
C LEU A 3 -15.72 -12.28 11.41
N LEU A 4 -15.52 -13.49 10.88
CA LEU A 4 -16.24 -14.02 9.73
C LEU A 4 -17.25 -15.07 10.14
N SER A 5 -18.49 -14.97 9.62
CA SER A 5 -19.50 -16.00 9.77
C SER A 5 -19.20 -17.23 8.91
N SER A 6 -19.85 -18.36 9.21
CA SER A 6 -19.74 -19.58 8.41
C SER A 6 -20.13 -19.36 6.93
N ASP A 7 -21.14 -18.53 6.68
CA ASP A 7 -21.57 -18.18 5.32
C ASP A 7 -20.53 -17.33 4.57
N GLN A 8 -19.86 -16.42 5.27
CA GLN A 8 -18.75 -15.62 4.69
C GLN A 8 -17.55 -16.50 4.34
N LEU A 9 -17.19 -17.45 5.22
CA LEU A 9 -16.13 -18.43 4.95
C LEU A 9 -16.48 -19.29 3.74
N LYS A 10 -17.72 -19.80 3.67
CA LYS A 10 -18.20 -20.57 2.52
C LYS A 10 -18.08 -19.77 1.22
N LYS A 11 -18.57 -18.53 1.20
CA LYS A 11 -18.46 -17.63 0.05
C LYS A 11 -17.01 -17.39 -0.37
N PHE A 12 -16.09 -17.20 0.58
CA PHE A 12 -14.67 -17.03 0.29
C PHE A 12 -14.08 -18.23 -0.44
N TYR A 13 -14.36 -19.44 0.03
CA TYR A 13 -13.84 -20.67 -0.58
C TYR A 13 -14.49 -20.98 -1.95
N GLU A 14 -15.76 -20.61 -2.12
CA GLU A 14 -16.47 -20.80 -3.41
C GLU A 14 -16.03 -19.78 -4.46
N ASN A 15 -15.82 -18.51 -4.09
CA ASN A 15 -15.58 -17.41 -5.01
C ASN A 15 -14.09 -17.05 -5.16
N GLY A 16 -13.24 -17.46 -4.22
CA GLY A 16 -11.83 -17.08 -4.17
C GLY A 16 -11.57 -15.66 -3.60
N TYR A 17 -12.62 -14.96 -3.21
CA TYR A 17 -12.55 -13.62 -2.56
C TYR A 17 -13.72 -13.39 -1.62
N LEU A 18 -13.57 -12.40 -0.73
CA LEU A 18 -14.63 -11.92 0.16
C LEU A 18 -14.47 -10.41 0.38
N ILE A 19 -15.59 -9.68 0.30
CA ILE A 19 -15.66 -8.28 0.69
C ILE A 19 -16.27 -8.24 2.10
N VAL A 20 -15.59 -7.55 3.01
CA VAL A 20 -16.05 -7.34 4.39
C VAL A 20 -16.15 -5.84 4.63
N ASP A 21 -17.38 -5.36 4.79
CA ASP A 21 -17.65 -3.94 4.98
C ASP A 21 -17.41 -3.52 6.44
N ASN A 22 -17.15 -2.22 6.62
CA ASN A 22 -17.06 -1.56 7.93
C ASN A 22 -16.05 -2.18 8.91
N VAL A 23 -14.96 -2.73 8.41
CA VAL A 23 -13.86 -3.28 9.24
C VAL A 23 -13.17 -2.16 10.01
N PHE A 24 -13.00 -1.00 9.37
CA PHE A 24 -12.40 0.20 9.96
C PHE A 24 -13.38 1.36 9.95
N THR A 25 -13.25 2.25 10.93
CA THR A 25 -14.09 3.45 11.01
C THR A 25 -13.63 4.52 10.00
N SER A 26 -14.49 5.49 9.73
CA SER A 26 -14.13 6.63 8.88
C SER A 26 -12.95 7.42 9.45
N GLU A 27 -12.86 7.55 10.78
CA GLU A 27 -11.78 8.24 11.48
C GLU A 27 -10.45 7.50 11.31
N GLU A 28 -10.45 6.17 11.42
CA GLU A 28 -9.26 5.33 11.17
C GLU A 28 -8.78 5.47 9.72
N CYS A 29 -9.70 5.44 8.77
CA CYS A 29 -9.38 5.65 7.35
C CYS A 29 -8.84 7.07 7.08
N GLN A 30 -9.44 8.10 7.71
CA GLN A 30 -8.97 9.48 7.59
C GLN A 30 -7.58 9.68 8.19
N ALA A 31 -7.28 9.02 9.31
CA ALA A 31 -5.94 9.06 9.91
C ALA A 31 -4.87 8.51 8.95
N LEU A 32 -5.14 7.37 8.29
CA LEU A 32 -4.24 6.82 7.27
C LEU A 32 -4.09 7.77 6.07
N ARG A 33 -5.17 8.34 5.58
CA ARG A 33 -5.12 9.32 4.47
C ARG A 33 -4.32 10.56 4.83
N LYS A 34 -4.43 11.04 6.08
CA LYS A 34 -3.64 12.15 6.58
C LYS A 34 -2.15 11.80 6.61
N GLU A 35 -1.83 10.61 7.07
CA GLU A 35 -0.45 10.11 7.10
C GLU A 35 0.13 9.96 5.68
N CYS A 36 -0.65 9.45 4.72
CA CYS A 36 -0.26 9.43 3.31
C CYS A 36 0.12 10.83 2.81
N ARG A 37 -0.73 11.81 3.06
CA ARG A 37 -0.46 13.20 2.67
C ARG A 37 0.81 13.74 3.31
N ARG A 38 0.98 13.53 4.62
CA ARG A 38 2.18 13.96 5.34
C ARG A 38 3.45 13.37 4.70
N MET A 39 3.46 12.06 4.40
CA MET A 39 4.60 11.41 3.77
C MET A 39 4.91 12.01 2.39
N VAL A 40 3.88 12.33 1.61
CA VAL A 40 4.07 12.96 0.29
C VAL A 40 4.58 14.39 0.43
N ASP A 41 4.07 15.16 1.39
CA ASP A 41 4.52 16.54 1.64
C ASP A 41 6.00 16.59 2.04
N GLU A 42 6.41 15.72 2.96
CA GLU A 42 7.77 15.65 3.47
C GLU A 42 8.78 14.99 2.52
N PHE A 43 8.29 14.25 1.53
CA PHE A 43 9.13 13.58 0.55
C PHE A 43 9.96 14.57 -0.28
N ASP A 44 11.29 14.42 -0.23
CA ASP A 44 12.20 15.24 -1.03
C ASP A 44 12.39 14.67 -2.44
N LEU A 45 12.01 15.48 -3.43
CA LEU A 45 12.15 15.16 -4.84
C LEU A 45 13.56 15.45 -5.40
N THR A 46 14.35 16.28 -4.72
CA THR A 46 15.60 16.83 -5.26
C THR A 46 16.60 15.74 -5.63
N HIS A 47 16.74 14.72 -4.79
CA HIS A 47 17.69 13.62 -4.97
C HIS A 47 17.01 12.31 -5.40
N HIS A 48 15.73 12.37 -5.72
CA HIS A 48 14.98 11.18 -6.11
C HIS A 48 15.28 10.78 -7.55
N PRO A 49 15.48 9.48 -7.87
CA PRO A 49 15.80 9.01 -9.23
C PRO A 49 14.63 9.14 -10.22
N LYS A 50 13.48 9.68 -9.79
CA LYS A 50 12.27 9.89 -10.59
C LYS A 50 11.74 8.61 -11.25
N THR A 51 11.87 7.50 -10.55
CA THR A 51 11.43 6.19 -11.03
C THR A 51 9.94 6.19 -11.31
N VAL A 52 9.58 5.94 -12.56
CA VAL A 52 8.19 5.79 -13.04
C VAL A 52 7.79 4.33 -12.96
N PHE A 53 6.63 4.06 -12.37
CA PHE A 53 6.10 2.70 -12.32
C PHE A 53 5.38 2.34 -13.63
N LYS A 54 5.80 1.26 -14.28
CA LYS A 54 5.20 0.76 -15.53
C LYS A 54 4.72 -0.67 -15.35
N THR A 55 3.51 -0.95 -15.84
CA THR A 55 2.88 -2.28 -15.82
C THR A 55 3.07 -3.07 -17.12
N THR A 56 3.46 -2.39 -18.21
CA THR A 56 3.61 -2.96 -19.55
C THR A 56 5.03 -3.45 -19.85
N LYS A 57 5.27 -3.96 -21.06
CA LYS A 57 6.60 -4.37 -21.54
C LYS A 57 7.61 -3.25 -21.35
N GLY A 58 8.63 -3.47 -20.51
CA GLY A 58 9.57 -2.44 -20.06
C GLY A 58 9.42 -2.09 -18.58
N ARG A 59 8.89 -3.06 -17.79
CA ARG A 59 8.77 -2.95 -16.33
C ARG A 59 9.95 -2.22 -15.72
N THR A 60 9.63 -1.35 -14.79
CA THR A 60 10.62 -0.73 -13.91
C THR A 60 11.49 -1.81 -13.29
N SER A 61 12.71 -1.94 -13.79
CA SER A 61 13.70 -2.91 -13.30
C SER A 61 14.95 -2.18 -12.82
N ASP A 62 14.82 -0.88 -12.53
CA ASP A 62 15.92 -0.10 -11.99
C ASP A 62 16.28 -0.55 -10.55
N GLU A 63 17.48 -0.20 -10.13
CA GLU A 63 17.96 -0.54 -8.79
C GLU A 63 17.06 0.03 -7.68
N TYR A 64 16.48 1.20 -7.90
CA TYR A 64 15.57 1.82 -6.94
C TYR A 64 14.33 0.97 -6.69
N PHE A 65 13.74 0.41 -7.73
CA PHE A 65 12.62 -0.53 -7.59
C PHE A 65 13.08 -1.87 -7.02
N MET A 66 14.13 -2.46 -7.54
CA MET A 66 14.58 -3.80 -7.15
C MET A 66 15.03 -3.90 -5.69
N THR A 67 15.48 -2.78 -5.11
CA THR A 67 15.93 -2.70 -3.72
C THR A 67 14.92 -2.01 -2.79
N SER A 68 13.61 -2.05 -3.13
CA SER A 68 12.56 -1.33 -2.38
C SER A 68 11.77 -2.20 -1.40
N ALA A 69 11.99 -3.50 -1.37
CA ALA A 69 11.17 -4.44 -0.60
C ALA A 69 11.13 -4.14 0.92
N ASP A 70 12.24 -3.68 1.48
CA ASP A 70 12.43 -3.36 2.90
C ASP A 70 12.40 -1.84 3.20
N LYS A 71 11.89 -1.03 2.26
CA LYS A 71 11.93 0.44 2.33
C LYS A 71 10.55 1.03 2.04
N ILE A 72 10.37 2.31 2.42
CA ILE A 72 9.27 3.14 1.92
C ILE A 72 9.85 3.98 0.79
N ARG A 73 9.38 3.74 -0.43
CA ARG A 73 9.81 4.44 -1.63
C ARG A 73 8.62 4.95 -2.43
N PHE A 74 8.87 6.02 -3.20
CA PHE A 74 7.88 6.74 -3.97
C PHE A 74 8.08 6.42 -5.45
N PHE A 75 7.00 6.05 -6.14
CA PHE A 75 7.02 5.73 -7.56
C PHE A 75 6.02 6.61 -8.29
N PHE A 76 6.44 7.14 -9.41
CA PHE A 76 5.66 8.12 -10.17
C PHE A 76 4.77 7.47 -11.21
N GLU A 77 3.70 8.18 -11.57
CA GLU A 77 2.86 7.86 -12.71
C GLU A 77 3.61 8.05 -14.03
N GLU A 78 3.18 7.33 -15.07
CA GLU A 78 3.59 7.64 -16.44
C GLU A 78 3.18 9.08 -16.76
N HIS A 79 4.07 9.81 -17.42
CA HIS A 79 3.86 11.21 -17.78
C HIS A 79 3.82 12.22 -16.60
N ALA A 80 4.26 11.82 -15.40
CA ALA A 80 4.41 12.75 -14.29
C ALA A 80 5.45 13.85 -14.56
N PHE A 81 6.42 13.59 -15.43
CA PHE A 81 7.50 14.51 -15.78
C PHE A 81 7.48 14.90 -17.23
N ASP A 82 7.91 16.14 -17.54
CA ASP A 82 8.23 16.61 -18.88
C ASP A 82 9.61 16.10 -19.36
N ASP A 83 9.96 16.43 -20.59
CA ASP A 83 11.25 16.06 -21.21
C ASP A 83 12.47 16.64 -20.49
N ASN A 84 12.29 17.69 -19.67
CA ASN A 84 13.32 18.31 -18.86
C ASN A 84 13.39 17.70 -17.43
N GLY A 85 12.54 16.72 -17.14
CA GLY A 85 12.45 16.10 -15.84
C GLY A 85 11.78 16.95 -14.76
N LYS A 86 10.96 17.93 -15.14
CA LYS A 86 10.14 18.74 -14.26
C LYS A 86 8.74 18.10 -14.11
N LEU A 87 8.17 18.13 -12.90
CA LEU A 87 6.79 17.67 -12.69
C LEU A 87 5.80 18.50 -13.55
N CYS A 88 4.95 17.79 -14.29
CA CYS A 88 3.86 18.36 -15.08
C CYS A 88 2.57 18.55 -14.28
N VAL A 89 2.47 17.93 -13.11
CA VAL A 89 1.29 17.95 -12.25
C VAL A 89 1.71 18.21 -10.80
N GLU A 90 0.74 18.51 -9.95
CA GLU A 90 0.99 18.64 -8.51
C GLU A 90 1.60 17.36 -7.93
N LYS A 91 2.48 17.50 -6.94
CA LYS A 91 3.22 16.40 -6.31
C LYS A 91 2.32 15.25 -5.83
N HIS A 92 1.18 15.58 -5.23
CA HIS A 92 0.18 14.60 -4.78
C HIS A 92 -0.50 13.81 -5.90
N LEU A 93 -0.55 14.38 -7.09
CA LEU A 93 -1.15 13.75 -8.27
C LEU A 93 -0.13 13.04 -9.16
N SER A 94 1.15 13.18 -8.83
CA SER A 94 2.24 12.62 -9.64
C SER A 94 2.65 11.21 -9.24
N LEU A 95 2.19 10.73 -8.10
CA LEU A 95 2.60 9.44 -7.56
C LEU A 95 1.62 8.33 -7.95
N ASN A 96 2.16 7.24 -8.46
CA ASN A 96 1.46 5.99 -8.70
C ASN A 96 1.28 5.21 -7.40
N LYS A 97 2.36 5.12 -6.61
CA LYS A 97 2.32 4.44 -5.31
C LYS A 97 3.45 4.85 -4.38
N VAL A 98 3.22 4.66 -3.10
CA VAL A 98 4.23 4.65 -2.05
C VAL A 98 4.29 3.24 -1.47
N ALA A 99 5.44 2.60 -1.50
CA ALA A 99 5.63 1.17 -1.21
C ALA A 99 7.09 0.87 -0.79
N HIS A 100 7.42 -0.27 -0.23
CA HIS A 100 6.67 -1.52 -0.05
C HIS A 100 6.56 -1.92 1.42
N ALA A 101 7.28 -1.24 2.34
CA ALA A 101 7.41 -1.64 3.74
C ALA A 101 6.64 -0.72 4.72
N LEU A 102 5.52 -0.14 4.30
CA LEU A 102 4.68 0.71 5.16
C LEU A 102 4.27 -0.01 6.45
N HIS A 103 3.84 -1.27 6.34
CA HIS A 103 3.45 -2.11 7.48
C HIS A 103 4.54 -2.34 8.52
N ALA A 104 5.81 -2.19 8.13
CA ALA A 104 6.96 -2.41 9.01
C ALA A 104 7.54 -1.10 9.55
N LEU A 105 7.63 -0.08 8.70
CA LEU A 105 8.40 1.14 8.96
C LEU A 105 7.54 2.35 9.34
N ASN A 106 6.27 2.40 8.92
CA ASN A 106 5.39 3.50 9.27
C ASN A 106 4.47 3.11 10.44
N PRO A 107 4.48 3.82 11.58
CA PRO A 107 3.71 3.47 12.77
C PRO A 107 2.20 3.34 12.53
N GLU A 108 1.59 4.25 11.76
CA GLU A 108 0.15 4.24 11.51
C GLU A 108 -0.26 3.05 10.63
N PHE A 109 0.51 2.76 9.58
CA PHE A 109 0.28 1.59 8.74
C PHE A 109 0.58 0.29 9.49
N LYS A 110 1.60 0.26 10.33
CA LYS A 110 1.92 -0.90 11.18
C LYS A 110 0.77 -1.21 12.13
N LYS A 111 0.24 -0.19 12.82
CA LYS A 111 -0.89 -0.33 13.74
C LYS A 111 -2.09 -0.99 13.06
N ILE A 112 -2.48 -0.50 11.87
CA ILE A 112 -3.66 -1.03 11.17
C ILE A 112 -3.41 -2.42 10.57
N THR A 113 -2.21 -2.66 10.04
CA THR A 113 -1.84 -3.96 9.46
C THR A 113 -1.88 -5.09 10.50
N PHE A 114 -1.45 -4.80 11.73
CA PHE A 114 -1.45 -5.76 12.84
C PHE A 114 -2.65 -5.58 13.78
N ASP A 115 -3.69 -4.90 13.34
CA ASP A 115 -4.95 -4.78 14.09
C ASP A 115 -5.57 -6.16 14.33
N GLN A 116 -6.18 -6.34 15.50
CA GLN A 116 -6.81 -7.60 15.89
C GLN A 116 -7.91 -8.03 14.92
N ARG A 117 -8.60 -7.08 14.28
CA ARG A 117 -9.63 -7.37 13.26
C ARG A 117 -9.02 -8.05 12.03
N ILE A 118 -7.87 -7.55 11.54
CA ILE A 118 -7.14 -8.18 10.43
C ILE A 118 -6.61 -9.55 10.83
N GLN A 119 -5.96 -9.65 12.00
CA GLN A 119 -5.42 -10.91 12.48
C GLN A 119 -6.51 -11.98 12.65
N SER A 120 -7.65 -11.61 13.23
CA SER A 120 -8.79 -12.53 13.40
C SER A 120 -9.36 -12.97 12.06
N THR A 121 -9.49 -12.06 11.09
CA THR A 121 -9.96 -12.37 9.74
C THR A 121 -9.07 -13.40 9.06
N VAL A 122 -7.76 -13.19 9.01
CA VAL A 122 -6.84 -14.14 8.34
C VAL A 122 -6.77 -15.47 9.04
N ARG A 123 -6.87 -15.51 10.38
CA ARG A 123 -6.97 -16.77 11.12
C ARG A 123 -8.26 -17.52 10.86
N SER A 124 -9.41 -16.81 10.74
CA SER A 124 -10.70 -17.41 10.35
C SER A 124 -10.64 -18.05 8.97
N LEU A 125 -9.80 -17.52 8.06
CA LEU A 125 -9.53 -18.11 6.74
C LEU A 125 -8.55 -19.31 6.79
N GLY A 126 -8.13 -19.76 7.96
CA GLY A 126 -7.29 -20.94 8.14
C GLY A 126 -5.78 -20.69 8.03
N PHE A 127 -5.33 -19.44 7.89
CA PHE A 127 -3.90 -19.12 7.88
C PHE A 127 -3.29 -19.31 9.27
N LYS A 128 -2.37 -20.26 9.40
CA LYS A 128 -1.70 -20.59 10.68
C LYS A 128 -0.59 -19.60 11.00
N GLN A 129 0.17 -19.18 10.00
CA GLN A 129 1.30 -18.25 10.12
C GLN A 129 1.24 -17.20 8.98
N PRO A 130 0.26 -16.29 9.03
CA PRO A 130 0.16 -15.25 8.02
C PRO A 130 1.34 -14.29 8.08
N ALA A 131 1.88 -13.94 6.92
CA ALA A 131 2.95 -12.97 6.77
C ALA A 131 2.54 -11.87 5.79
N VAL A 132 2.92 -10.64 6.08
CA VAL A 132 2.71 -9.51 5.18
C VAL A 132 3.93 -9.38 4.27
N CYS A 133 3.76 -9.65 2.99
CA CYS A 133 4.85 -9.58 2.01
C CYS A 133 5.19 -8.14 1.65
N GLN A 134 4.18 -7.30 1.49
CA GLN A 134 4.33 -5.88 1.14
C GLN A 134 3.08 -5.10 1.49
N SER A 135 3.23 -3.79 1.57
CA SER A 135 2.14 -2.83 1.75
C SER A 135 2.39 -1.59 0.92
N MET A 136 1.33 -1.03 0.37
CA MET A 136 1.40 0.16 -0.47
C MET A 136 0.10 0.97 -0.39
N PHE A 137 0.14 2.23 -0.75
CA PHE A 137 -1.01 3.06 -1.08
C PHE A 137 -0.74 3.84 -2.36
#